data_cc1bc05de39c31989ff45a44b5977e98
#
_entry.id   cc1bc05de39c31989ff45a44b5977e98
#
_cell.length_a   1.000
_cell.length_b   1.000
_cell.length_c   1.000
_cell.angle_alpha   90.00
_cell.angle_beta   90.00
_cell.angle_gamma   90.00
#
_symmetry.space_group_name_H-M   'P 1'
#
loop_
_entity.id
_entity.type
_entity.pdbx_description
1 polymer ?
#
loop_
_entity_poly.entity_id
_entity_poly.type
_entity_poly.pdbx_seq_one_letter_code
_entity_poly.pdbx_strand_id
1 'polypeptide(L)'
;MGDDGIKTEKPFKTFTDTGFPPELIAELEKRCGKRVIGNKSASGTEIIEELGEEEINTGAMIVYTSADSVLQICGNEETFDLQNLYRCCEIAREITMKDEWRVGRVIARPYVGKKKGEFKRTSNRHDYALKPTGLTAMNALKDAGYDVISVGKINDIFCGEGVTEALHSNSSVHGMEQTIEISKKDFHGLCFTNLVDFDALWGHRRNPEGYGQEIEKFDKNLGVLMDEMTSDDLLIITADHGNDPTYTGTDHTREYVPFISWSPKMEQGGQLEEEDTFAIIGATIADNFQVKMPEGTIGHSILDKLV
;
A
#
# COMPACT_ATOMS: atom_id res chain seq x y z
N MET A 1 -4.21 -7.13 -3.34
CA MET A 1 -5.46 -6.37 -3.28
C MET A 1 -6.22 -6.65 -4.55
N GLY A 2 -7.48 -6.96 -4.46
CA GLY A 2 -8.34 -7.28 -5.60
C GLY A 2 -9.70 -6.58 -5.51
N ASP A 3 -9.86 -5.75 -4.49
CA ASP A 3 -11.04 -4.92 -4.23
C ASP A 3 -11.24 -3.82 -5.29
N ASP A 4 -10.18 -3.47 -6.01
CA ASP A 4 -10.16 -2.53 -7.14
C ASP A 4 -10.62 -3.14 -8.49
N GLY A 5 -10.92 -4.44 -8.54
CA GLY A 5 -11.33 -5.18 -9.73
C GLY A 5 -10.17 -5.79 -10.54
N ILE A 6 -8.92 -5.66 -10.10
CA ILE A 6 -7.75 -6.18 -10.83
C ILE A 6 -7.25 -7.48 -10.20
N LYS A 7 -7.07 -8.51 -11.03
CA LYS A 7 -6.47 -9.79 -10.63
C LYS A 7 -4.99 -9.85 -10.97
N THR A 8 -4.15 -10.16 -9.98
CA THR A 8 -2.74 -10.50 -10.19
C THR A 8 -2.61 -12.01 -10.36
N GLU A 9 -2.28 -12.48 -11.56
CA GLU A 9 -2.25 -13.92 -11.89
C GLU A 9 -1.04 -14.67 -11.32
N LYS A 10 0.06 -13.96 -11.06
CA LYS A 10 1.31 -14.56 -10.57
C LYS A 10 1.87 -13.77 -9.41
N PRO A 11 2.43 -14.43 -8.37
CA PRO A 11 3.14 -13.74 -7.31
C PRO A 11 4.33 -12.98 -7.88
N PHE A 12 4.69 -11.86 -7.26
CA PHE A 12 5.89 -11.12 -7.61
C PHE A 12 7.13 -11.96 -7.34
N LYS A 13 8.14 -11.79 -8.19
CA LYS A 13 9.41 -12.50 -8.03
C LYS A 13 10.16 -12.00 -6.80
N THR A 14 10.82 -12.92 -6.13
CA THR A 14 11.82 -12.63 -5.10
C THR A 14 13.21 -12.99 -5.64
N PHE A 15 14.23 -12.30 -5.20
CA PHE A 15 15.62 -12.48 -5.65
C PHE A 15 16.55 -12.76 -4.47
N THR A 16 16.04 -13.51 -3.49
CA THR A 16 16.72 -13.77 -2.20
C THR A 16 17.96 -14.63 -2.33
N ASP A 17 17.94 -15.61 -3.22
CA ASP A 17 18.99 -16.62 -3.30
C ASP A 17 20.21 -16.17 -4.13
N THR A 18 19.97 -15.39 -5.18
CA THR A 18 21.02 -15.05 -6.18
C THR A 18 21.27 -13.55 -6.30
N GLY A 19 20.46 -12.70 -5.66
CA GLY A 19 20.37 -11.29 -6.01
C GLY A 19 19.67 -11.08 -7.36
N PHE A 20 19.67 -9.85 -7.85
CA PHE A 20 19.06 -9.49 -9.12
C PHE A 20 19.89 -9.99 -10.31
N PRO A 21 19.25 -10.33 -11.44
CA PRO A 21 19.94 -10.77 -12.65
C PRO A 21 20.98 -9.76 -13.15
N PRO A 22 22.09 -10.22 -13.73
CA PRO A 22 23.15 -9.34 -14.24
C PRO A 22 22.64 -8.32 -15.26
N GLU A 23 21.65 -8.66 -16.07
CA GLU A 23 21.06 -7.79 -17.08
C GLU A 23 20.29 -6.63 -16.44
N LEU A 24 19.57 -6.87 -15.34
CA LEU A 24 18.90 -5.82 -14.56
C LEU A 24 19.94 -4.88 -13.95
N ILE A 25 20.98 -5.43 -13.33
CA ILE A 25 22.06 -4.64 -12.71
C ILE A 25 22.77 -3.78 -13.76
N ALA A 26 23.12 -4.34 -14.92
CA ALA A 26 23.78 -3.60 -16.00
C ALA A 26 22.88 -2.44 -16.53
N GLU A 27 21.58 -2.67 -16.68
CA GLU A 27 20.66 -1.62 -17.12
C GLU A 27 20.53 -0.53 -16.05
N LEU A 28 20.50 -0.91 -14.78
CA LEU A 28 20.45 0.03 -13.66
C LEU A 28 21.71 0.89 -13.59
N GLU A 29 22.89 0.28 -13.68
CA GLU A 29 24.18 0.98 -13.72
C GLU A 29 24.26 1.98 -14.88
N LYS A 30 23.86 1.53 -16.07
CA LYS A 30 23.85 2.37 -17.28
C LYS A 30 22.97 3.60 -17.14
N ARG A 31 21.74 3.41 -16.61
CA ARG A 31 20.77 4.51 -16.51
C ARG A 31 21.04 5.42 -15.31
N CYS A 32 21.49 4.88 -14.19
CA CYS A 32 21.84 5.68 -13.01
C CYS A 32 23.24 6.34 -13.14
N GLY A 33 24.11 5.83 -14.01
CA GLY A 33 25.49 6.30 -14.15
C GLY A 33 26.37 5.96 -12.94
N LYS A 34 26.04 4.90 -12.20
CA LYS A 34 26.72 4.48 -10.97
C LYS A 34 26.94 2.97 -10.95
N ARG A 35 28.10 2.54 -10.47
CA ARG A 35 28.38 1.11 -10.26
C ARG A 35 27.52 0.58 -9.12
N VAL A 36 26.97 -0.61 -9.27
CA VAL A 36 26.24 -1.33 -8.22
C VAL A 36 27.20 -2.14 -7.36
N ILE A 37 26.99 -2.06 -6.06
CA ILE A 37 27.62 -2.93 -5.05
C ILE A 37 26.52 -3.58 -4.19
N GLY A 38 26.81 -4.72 -3.59
CA GLY A 38 25.87 -5.50 -2.79
C GLY A 38 25.20 -6.61 -3.61
N ASN A 39 24.08 -6.31 -4.24
CA ASN A 39 23.27 -7.25 -5.03
C ASN A 39 23.05 -8.62 -4.36
N LYS A 40 22.59 -8.61 -3.13
CA LYS A 40 22.32 -9.81 -2.33
C LYS A 40 21.12 -9.59 -1.40
N SER A 41 20.63 -10.66 -0.80
CA SER A 41 19.68 -10.56 0.31
C SER A 41 20.40 -10.12 1.59
N ALA A 42 19.90 -9.08 2.23
CA ALA A 42 20.47 -8.54 3.46
C ALA A 42 19.46 -7.72 4.28
N SER A 43 19.78 -7.51 5.56
CA SER A 43 19.13 -6.46 6.32
C SER A 43 19.71 -5.10 5.95
N GLY A 44 18.85 -4.07 5.89
CA GLY A 44 19.29 -2.72 5.52
C GLY A 44 20.28 -2.08 6.50
N THR A 45 20.36 -2.53 7.75
CA THR A 45 21.33 -2.07 8.73
C THR A 45 22.68 -2.73 8.50
N GLU A 46 22.68 -4.05 8.28
CA GLU A 46 23.91 -4.83 8.05
C GLU A 46 24.59 -4.42 6.77
N ILE A 47 23.86 -4.24 5.69
CA ILE A 47 24.47 -3.92 4.39
C ILE A 47 25.10 -2.52 4.36
N ILE A 48 24.53 -1.56 5.09
CA ILE A 48 25.12 -0.22 5.24
C ILE A 48 26.42 -0.32 6.04
N GLU A 49 26.46 -1.10 7.13
CA GLU A 49 27.67 -1.33 7.92
C GLU A 49 28.76 -2.06 7.13
N GLU A 50 28.40 -2.91 6.17
CA GLU A 50 29.31 -3.63 5.31
C GLU A 50 29.87 -2.77 4.18
N LEU A 51 29.02 -2.02 3.48
CA LEU A 51 29.33 -1.38 2.21
C LEU A 51 29.30 0.15 2.23
N GLY A 52 28.89 0.78 3.34
CA GLY A 52 28.72 2.23 3.42
C GLY A 52 30.00 3.01 3.19
N GLU A 53 31.16 2.53 3.69
CA GLU A 53 32.45 3.18 3.42
C GLU A 53 32.88 3.05 1.95
N GLU A 54 32.61 1.92 1.31
CA GLU A 54 32.87 1.74 -0.12
C GLU A 54 31.99 2.66 -0.97
N GLU A 55 30.69 2.78 -0.62
CA GLU A 55 29.76 3.70 -1.28
C GLU A 55 30.26 5.15 -1.20
N ILE A 56 30.59 5.63 0.01
CA ILE A 56 31.08 6.99 0.23
C ILE A 56 32.37 7.27 -0.56
N ASN A 57 33.32 6.33 -0.56
CA ASN A 57 34.62 6.51 -1.20
C ASN A 57 34.58 6.41 -2.72
N THR A 58 33.65 5.64 -3.29
CA THR A 58 33.63 5.34 -4.72
C THR A 58 32.46 5.97 -5.46
N GLY A 59 31.42 6.46 -4.73
CA GLY A 59 30.17 6.92 -5.30
C GLY A 59 29.32 5.79 -5.89
N ALA A 60 29.62 4.53 -5.55
CA ALA A 60 28.84 3.35 -5.96
C ALA A 60 27.43 3.38 -5.32
N MET A 61 26.54 2.57 -5.84
CA MET A 61 25.16 2.45 -5.38
C MET A 61 24.95 1.11 -4.69
N ILE A 62 24.57 1.11 -3.41
CA ILE A 62 24.26 -0.13 -2.69
C ILE A 62 22.87 -0.61 -3.10
N VAL A 63 22.81 -1.76 -3.77
CA VAL A 63 21.56 -2.43 -4.16
C VAL A 63 21.43 -3.75 -3.43
N TYR A 64 20.27 -4.04 -2.87
CA TYR A 64 20.02 -5.28 -2.16
C TYR A 64 18.51 -5.65 -2.17
N THR A 65 18.20 -6.86 -1.75
CA THR A 65 16.83 -7.35 -1.56
C THR A 65 16.65 -7.90 -0.14
N SER A 66 15.44 -8.32 0.18
CA SER A 66 15.08 -9.03 1.41
C SER A 66 14.17 -10.20 1.08
N ALA A 67 13.52 -10.83 2.07
CA ALA A 67 12.58 -11.92 1.84
C ALA A 67 11.36 -11.52 1.00
N ASP A 68 11.00 -10.24 1.03
CA ASP A 68 9.92 -9.69 0.21
C ASP A 68 10.34 -9.46 -1.25
N SER A 69 9.35 -9.24 -2.12
CA SER A 69 9.57 -8.84 -3.51
C SER A 69 9.93 -7.36 -3.60
N VAL A 70 11.17 -7.02 -3.21
CA VAL A 70 11.64 -5.63 -3.14
C VAL A 70 13.03 -5.46 -3.73
N LEU A 71 13.24 -4.32 -4.40
CA LEU A 71 14.56 -3.80 -4.76
C LEU A 71 14.84 -2.58 -3.88
N GLN A 72 15.92 -2.62 -3.13
CA GLN A 72 16.25 -1.55 -2.20
C GLN A 72 17.57 -0.91 -2.58
N ILE A 73 17.62 0.42 -2.53
CA ILE A 73 18.82 1.20 -2.82
C ILE A 73 19.15 2.03 -1.58
N CYS A 74 20.35 1.84 -1.03
CA CYS A 74 20.90 2.74 -0.01
C CYS A 74 21.79 3.80 -0.66
N GLY A 75 21.76 5.01 -0.09
CA GLY A 75 22.64 6.11 -0.45
C GLY A 75 22.84 7.04 0.74
N ASN A 76 24.08 7.47 0.95
CA ASN A 76 24.41 8.44 2.00
C ASN A 76 23.92 9.82 1.57
N GLU A 77 23.17 10.50 2.45
CA GLU A 77 22.56 11.80 2.10
C GLU A 77 23.58 12.90 1.78
N GLU A 78 24.78 12.84 2.37
CA GLU A 78 25.82 13.85 2.17
C GLU A 78 26.66 13.60 0.90
N THR A 79 26.93 12.33 0.55
CA THR A 79 27.88 11.97 -0.53
C THR A 79 27.19 11.46 -1.79
N PHE A 80 26.09 10.73 -1.65
CA PHE A 80 25.28 10.25 -2.75
C PHE A 80 24.26 11.27 -3.23
N ASP A 81 23.80 12.13 -2.33
CA ASP A 81 22.72 13.09 -2.47
C ASP A 81 21.32 12.43 -2.47
N LEU A 82 20.43 12.95 -1.65
CA LEU A 82 19.08 12.42 -1.48
C LEU A 82 18.26 12.45 -2.77
N GLN A 83 18.33 13.54 -3.54
CA GLN A 83 17.59 13.65 -4.80
C GLN A 83 18.12 12.69 -5.86
N ASN A 84 19.44 12.45 -5.87
CA ASN A 84 20.04 11.47 -6.75
C ASN A 84 19.66 10.04 -6.36
N LEU A 85 19.52 9.74 -5.06
CA LEU A 85 18.98 8.47 -4.58
C LEU A 85 17.55 8.25 -5.08
N TYR A 86 16.69 9.25 -4.95
CA TYR A 86 15.31 9.17 -5.41
C TYR A 86 15.25 8.97 -6.93
N ARG A 87 16.03 9.72 -7.71
CA ARG A 87 16.14 9.53 -9.16
C ARG A 87 16.57 8.10 -9.54
N CYS A 88 17.53 7.53 -8.81
CA CYS A 88 17.94 6.14 -9.06
C CYS A 88 16.83 5.14 -8.73
N CYS A 89 16.04 5.38 -7.68
CA CYS A 89 14.88 4.55 -7.34
C CYS A 89 13.74 4.66 -8.36
N GLU A 90 13.48 5.84 -8.91
CA GLU A 90 12.53 6.03 -10.02
C GLU A 90 12.96 5.23 -11.26
N ILE A 91 14.24 5.33 -11.65
CA ILE A 91 14.82 4.54 -12.73
C ILE A 91 14.68 3.03 -12.43
N ALA A 92 15.00 2.60 -11.21
CA ALA A 92 14.83 1.21 -10.80
C ALA A 92 13.37 0.76 -10.89
N ARG A 93 12.41 1.61 -10.50
CA ARG A 93 10.97 1.33 -10.63
C ARG A 93 10.57 1.13 -12.09
N GLU A 94 11.02 2.01 -13.00
CA GLU A 94 10.75 1.86 -14.44
C GLU A 94 11.34 0.54 -15.00
N ILE A 95 12.60 0.23 -14.68
CA ILE A 95 13.28 -0.99 -15.13
C ILE A 95 12.52 -2.23 -14.65
N THR A 96 12.11 -2.23 -13.39
CA THR A 96 11.42 -3.35 -12.75
C THR A 96 9.92 -3.44 -13.08
N MET A 97 9.42 -2.65 -14.04
CA MET A 97 8.11 -2.87 -14.65
C MET A 97 8.09 -4.04 -15.65
N LYS A 98 9.25 -4.46 -16.16
CA LYS A 98 9.34 -5.65 -17.03
C LYS A 98 8.95 -6.91 -16.26
N ASP A 99 8.14 -7.78 -16.86
CA ASP A 99 7.63 -9.00 -16.21
C ASP A 99 8.71 -9.90 -15.64
N GLU A 100 9.84 -9.99 -16.34
CA GLU A 100 10.99 -10.80 -15.91
C GLU A 100 11.71 -10.27 -14.68
N TRP A 101 11.56 -8.95 -14.38
CA TRP A 101 12.24 -8.24 -13.28
C TRP A 101 11.26 -7.60 -12.28
N ARG A 102 9.98 -7.83 -12.47
CA ARG A 102 8.93 -7.17 -11.68
C ARG A 102 9.04 -7.49 -10.20
N VAL A 103 9.23 -6.44 -9.41
CA VAL A 103 9.17 -6.49 -7.94
C VAL A 103 8.00 -5.65 -7.43
N GLY A 104 7.47 -6.02 -6.30
CA GLY A 104 6.33 -5.32 -5.67
C GLY A 104 6.67 -3.88 -5.29
N ARG A 105 7.89 -3.62 -4.79
CA ARG A 105 8.33 -2.27 -4.39
C ARG A 105 9.78 -2.00 -4.75
N VAL A 106 10.10 -0.75 -5.04
CA VAL A 106 11.45 -0.21 -4.98
C VAL A 106 11.52 0.73 -3.78
N ILE A 107 12.58 0.66 -2.98
CA ILE A 107 12.68 1.41 -1.73
C ILE A 107 13.98 2.21 -1.69
N ALA A 108 13.87 3.53 -1.55
CA ALA A 108 14.98 4.40 -1.20
C ALA A 108 15.27 4.29 0.31
N ARG A 109 16.51 3.97 0.65
CA ARG A 109 17.00 3.81 2.02
C ARG A 109 18.13 4.79 2.31
N PRO A 110 17.84 6.07 2.51
CA PRO A 110 18.86 7.06 2.83
C PRO A 110 19.45 6.82 4.22
N TYR A 111 20.73 7.16 4.37
CA TYR A 111 21.44 7.08 5.64
C TYR A 111 22.45 8.22 5.77
N VAL A 112 22.94 8.46 6.98
CA VAL A 112 24.00 9.40 7.32
C VAL A 112 25.11 8.70 8.10
N GLY A 113 26.26 9.36 8.25
CA GLY A 113 27.45 8.83 8.91
C GLY A 113 28.62 8.75 7.96
N LYS A 114 29.86 8.71 8.50
CA LYS A 114 31.09 8.79 7.69
C LYS A 114 31.89 7.50 7.67
N LYS A 115 31.68 6.62 8.64
CA LYS A 115 32.40 5.35 8.78
C LYS A 115 31.56 4.30 9.49
N LYS A 116 32.01 3.08 9.41
CA LYS A 116 31.42 1.93 10.10
C LYS A 116 31.20 2.21 11.60
N GLY A 117 30.04 1.85 12.12
CA GLY A 117 29.60 2.11 13.49
C GLY A 117 28.96 3.48 13.71
N GLU A 118 29.00 4.37 12.73
CA GLU A 118 28.33 5.69 12.78
C GLU A 118 27.10 5.76 11.87
N PHE A 119 26.90 4.76 11.01
CA PHE A 119 25.82 4.79 10.03
C PHE A 119 24.44 4.71 10.68
N LYS A 120 23.54 5.63 10.30
CA LYS A 120 22.17 5.67 10.78
C LYS A 120 21.22 5.94 9.62
N ARG A 121 20.20 5.12 9.47
CA ARG A 121 19.10 5.36 8.52
C ARG A 121 18.33 6.60 8.93
N THR A 122 17.91 7.40 7.95
CA THR A 122 17.12 8.60 8.17
C THR A 122 15.63 8.33 7.97
N SER A 123 14.80 9.31 8.32
CA SER A 123 13.35 9.29 8.06
C SER A 123 12.98 9.56 6.60
N ASN A 124 13.94 9.94 5.75
CA ASN A 124 13.74 10.24 4.32
C ASN A 124 13.61 8.96 3.45
N ARG A 125 13.21 7.84 4.06
CA ARG A 125 12.83 6.64 3.31
C ARG A 125 11.67 6.97 2.38
N HIS A 126 11.74 6.46 1.14
CA HIS A 126 10.65 6.58 0.18
C HIS A 126 10.42 5.25 -0.53
N ASP A 127 9.15 4.81 -0.59
CA ASP A 127 8.75 3.55 -1.21
C ASP A 127 8.06 3.86 -2.56
N TYR A 128 8.57 3.27 -3.62
CA TYR A 128 8.01 3.33 -4.98
C TYR A 128 7.22 2.04 -5.23
N ALA A 129 5.93 2.07 -4.94
CA ALA A 129 5.05 0.94 -5.17
C ALA A 129 4.88 0.63 -6.66
N LEU A 130 4.45 -0.59 -6.97
CA LEU A 130 3.99 -0.92 -8.30
C LEU A 130 2.62 -0.26 -8.51
N LYS A 131 2.47 0.51 -9.58
CA LYS A 131 1.16 0.98 -9.99
C LYS A 131 0.23 -0.19 -10.27
N PRO A 132 -1.08 -0.03 -10.09
CA PRO A 132 -2.05 -1.01 -10.57
C PRO A 132 -1.77 -1.39 -12.03
N THR A 133 -1.89 -2.68 -12.35
CA THR A 133 -1.57 -3.19 -13.69
C THR A 133 -2.63 -2.85 -14.75
N GLY A 134 -3.74 -2.24 -14.32
CA GLY A 134 -4.84 -1.77 -15.15
C GLY A 134 -5.59 -0.63 -14.47
N LEU A 135 -6.61 -0.12 -15.14
CA LEU A 135 -7.52 0.88 -14.57
C LEU A 135 -8.41 0.23 -13.52
N THR A 136 -8.65 0.93 -12.43
CA THR A 136 -9.42 0.48 -11.27
C THR A 136 -10.81 1.13 -11.22
N ALA A 137 -11.65 0.70 -10.29
CA ALA A 137 -12.92 1.38 -9.98
C ALA A 137 -12.70 2.86 -9.63
N MET A 138 -11.61 3.20 -8.92
CA MET A 138 -11.27 4.59 -8.60
C MET A 138 -10.98 5.42 -9.86
N ASN A 139 -10.28 4.85 -10.86
CA ASN A 139 -10.08 5.53 -12.15
C ASN A 139 -11.41 5.78 -12.85
N ALA A 140 -12.31 4.80 -12.87
CA ALA A 140 -13.62 4.93 -13.51
C ALA A 140 -14.48 6.02 -12.84
N LEU A 141 -14.50 6.09 -11.52
CA LEU A 141 -15.20 7.14 -10.77
C LEU A 141 -14.62 8.53 -11.09
N LYS A 142 -13.31 8.68 -11.00
CA LYS A 142 -12.61 9.94 -11.31
C LYS A 142 -12.88 10.40 -12.75
N ASP A 143 -12.79 9.49 -13.72
CA ASP A 143 -13.05 9.80 -15.13
C ASP A 143 -14.53 10.17 -15.39
N ALA A 144 -15.43 9.65 -14.57
CA ALA A 144 -16.85 10.03 -14.58
C ALA A 144 -17.14 11.37 -13.85
N GLY A 145 -16.12 11.99 -13.25
CA GLY A 145 -16.25 13.28 -12.58
C GLY A 145 -16.63 13.21 -11.09
N TYR A 146 -16.57 12.03 -10.49
CA TYR A 146 -16.79 11.85 -9.06
C TYR A 146 -15.51 12.14 -8.26
N ASP A 147 -15.68 12.55 -7.00
CA ASP A 147 -14.59 12.66 -6.06
C ASP A 147 -14.09 11.28 -5.64
N VAL A 148 -12.78 11.11 -5.54
CA VAL A 148 -12.14 9.93 -4.97
C VAL A 148 -11.15 10.40 -3.92
N ILE A 149 -11.60 10.46 -2.68
CA ILE A 149 -10.83 10.96 -1.54
C ILE A 149 -10.19 9.77 -0.83
N SER A 150 -8.89 9.75 -0.76
CA SER A 150 -8.10 8.72 -0.08
C SER A 150 -7.64 9.19 1.29
N VAL A 151 -7.81 8.34 2.32
CA VAL A 151 -7.33 8.57 3.68
C VAL A 151 -6.35 7.47 4.06
N GLY A 152 -5.23 7.84 4.67
CA GLY A 152 -4.20 6.90 5.08
C GLY A 152 -3.28 6.50 3.92
N LYS A 153 -3.02 5.20 3.74
CA LYS A 153 -2.08 4.67 2.75
C LYS A 153 -2.67 4.42 1.36
N ILE A 154 -3.95 4.67 1.13
CA ILE A 154 -4.60 4.37 -0.16
C ILE A 154 -3.88 5.05 -1.33
N ASN A 155 -3.57 6.34 -1.20
CA ASN A 155 -2.83 7.06 -2.23
C ASN A 155 -1.47 6.41 -2.56
N ASP A 156 -0.74 5.96 -1.55
CA ASP A 156 0.58 5.33 -1.73
C ASP A 156 0.45 3.93 -2.35
N ILE A 157 -0.56 3.16 -1.93
CA ILE A 157 -0.85 1.82 -2.44
C ILE A 157 -1.17 1.86 -3.94
N PHE A 158 -1.98 2.83 -4.36
CA PHE A 158 -2.40 2.99 -5.75
C PHE A 158 -1.49 3.96 -6.54
N CYS A 159 -0.41 4.46 -5.94
CA CYS A 159 0.51 5.43 -6.57
C CYS A 159 -0.21 6.67 -7.11
N GLY A 160 -1.26 7.12 -6.44
CA GLY A 160 -2.09 8.26 -6.84
C GLY A 160 -3.07 7.98 -7.99
N GLU A 161 -3.07 6.76 -8.55
CA GLU A 161 -3.96 6.42 -9.65
C GLU A 161 -5.43 6.42 -9.19
N GLY A 162 -6.26 7.16 -9.92
CA GLY A 162 -7.68 7.27 -9.62
C GLY A 162 -8.04 8.15 -8.43
N VAL A 163 -7.08 8.73 -7.70
CA VAL A 163 -7.31 9.60 -6.53
C VAL A 163 -7.48 11.06 -6.98
N THR A 164 -8.45 11.78 -6.39
CA THR A 164 -8.67 13.22 -6.60
C THR A 164 -8.12 14.06 -5.43
N GLU A 165 -8.22 13.55 -4.20
CA GLU A 165 -7.69 14.17 -2.97
C GLU A 165 -7.07 13.10 -2.08
N ALA A 166 -5.92 13.40 -1.46
CA ALA A 166 -5.21 12.47 -0.59
C ALA A 166 -4.92 13.10 0.77
N LEU A 167 -5.33 12.42 1.84
CA LEU A 167 -5.06 12.81 3.22
C LEU A 167 -4.20 11.75 3.91
N HIS A 168 -3.03 12.17 4.37
CA HIS A 168 -2.18 11.30 5.18
C HIS A 168 -2.72 11.18 6.60
N SER A 169 -2.77 9.96 7.16
CA SER A 169 -3.12 9.72 8.56
C SER A 169 -1.90 9.28 9.37
N ASN A 170 -1.80 9.73 10.62
CA ASN A 170 -0.73 9.36 11.53
C ASN A 170 -1.07 8.13 12.40
N SER A 171 -2.35 7.74 12.44
CA SER A 171 -2.87 6.59 13.19
C SER A 171 -4.25 6.22 12.65
N SER A 172 -4.77 5.06 13.05
CA SER A 172 -6.14 4.65 12.72
C SER A 172 -7.18 5.61 13.29
N VAL A 173 -6.99 6.09 14.51
CA VAL A 173 -7.89 7.10 15.12
C VAL A 173 -7.88 8.39 14.28
N HIS A 174 -6.72 8.91 13.89
CA HIS A 174 -6.64 10.10 13.03
C HIS A 174 -7.28 9.86 11.65
N GLY A 175 -7.14 8.66 11.09
CA GLY A 175 -7.82 8.29 9.85
C GLY A 175 -9.33 8.32 9.97
N MET A 176 -9.89 7.83 11.09
CA MET A 176 -11.34 7.92 11.37
C MET A 176 -11.80 9.36 11.58
N GLU A 177 -11.05 10.18 12.31
CA GLU A 177 -11.33 11.61 12.47
C GLU A 177 -11.41 12.33 11.11
N GLN A 178 -10.45 12.08 10.22
CA GLN A 178 -10.44 12.62 8.85
C GLN A 178 -11.67 12.13 8.05
N THR A 179 -12.03 10.86 8.16
CA THR A 179 -13.20 10.28 7.49
C THR A 179 -14.50 10.93 7.97
N ILE A 180 -14.64 11.15 9.29
CA ILE A 180 -15.78 11.86 9.88
C ILE A 180 -15.84 13.32 9.39
N GLU A 181 -14.71 14.01 9.28
CA GLU A 181 -14.69 15.38 8.75
C GLU A 181 -15.02 15.43 7.24
N ILE A 182 -14.68 14.37 6.48
CA ILE A 182 -15.07 14.25 5.07
C ILE A 182 -16.58 14.04 4.94
N SER A 183 -17.21 13.21 5.80
CA SER A 183 -18.65 12.95 5.73
C SER A 183 -19.51 14.20 5.96
N LYS A 184 -18.94 15.22 6.60
CA LYS A 184 -19.62 16.53 6.81
C LYS A 184 -19.49 17.48 5.60
N LYS A 185 -18.64 17.13 4.62
CA LYS A 185 -18.47 17.94 3.43
C LYS A 185 -19.52 17.59 2.38
N ASP A 186 -19.87 18.56 1.57
CA ASP A 186 -20.68 18.35 0.37
C ASP A 186 -19.79 17.80 -0.75
N PHE A 187 -19.56 16.47 -0.78
CA PHE A 187 -18.85 15.79 -1.85
C PHE A 187 -19.71 14.65 -2.43
N HIS A 188 -19.47 14.30 -3.67
CA HIS A 188 -20.18 13.21 -4.34
C HIS A 188 -19.16 12.24 -4.95
N GLY A 189 -18.97 11.10 -4.31
CA GLY A 189 -17.96 10.15 -4.71
C GLY A 189 -17.59 9.14 -3.65
N LEU A 190 -16.38 8.65 -3.70
CA LEU A 190 -15.82 7.64 -2.82
C LEU A 190 -14.85 8.26 -1.81
N CYS A 191 -15.07 8.05 -0.52
CA CYS A 191 -14.05 8.18 0.51
C CYS A 191 -13.48 6.80 0.83
N PHE A 192 -12.21 6.54 0.50
CA PHE A 192 -11.55 5.28 0.75
C PHE A 192 -10.50 5.43 1.86
N THR A 193 -10.78 4.85 3.01
CA THR A 193 -9.95 4.97 4.22
C THR A 193 -9.21 3.67 4.52
N ASN A 194 -7.89 3.75 4.76
CA ASN A 194 -7.07 2.64 5.25
C ASN A 194 -6.61 2.93 6.68
N LEU A 195 -6.99 2.06 7.62
CA LEU A 195 -6.65 2.14 9.04
C LEU A 195 -5.52 1.16 9.36
N VAL A 196 -4.29 1.67 9.47
CA VAL A 196 -3.06 0.87 9.45
C VAL A 196 -2.64 0.25 10.78
N ASP A 197 -3.15 0.72 11.92
CA ASP A 197 -2.64 0.33 13.24
C ASP A 197 -3.01 -1.11 13.60
N PHE A 198 -4.12 -1.63 13.12
CA PHE A 198 -4.52 -3.03 13.28
C PHE A 198 -3.41 -3.98 12.84
N ASP A 199 -2.86 -3.73 11.65
CA ASP A 199 -1.77 -4.52 11.09
C ASP A 199 -0.42 -4.14 11.71
N ALA A 200 -0.03 -2.86 11.58
CA ALA A 200 1.34 -2.41 11.87
C ALA A 200 1.70 -2.44 13.37
N LEU A 201 0.76 -2.10 14.25
CA LEU A 201 1.04 -2.02 15.69
C LEU A 201 0.61 -3.28 16.45
N TRP A 202 -0.44 -3.96 16.02
CA TRP A 202 -1.07 -5.02 16.80
C TRP A 202 -0.96 -6.39 16.14
N GLY A 203 -1.24 -6.51 14.85
CA GLY A 203 -1.16 -7.76 14.10
C GLY A 203 0.26 -8.30 14.01
N HIS A 204 1.17 -7.59 13.37
CA HIS A 204 2.58 -7.99 13.24
C HIS A 204 3.33 -8.13 14.57
N ARG A 205 2.92 -7.41 15.60
CA ARG A 205 3.52 -7.48 16.94
C ARG A 205 2.89 -8.52 17.85
N ARG A 206 1.91 -9.28 17.34
CA ARG A 206 1.22 -10.34 18.09
C ARG A 206 0.70 -9.86 19.43
N ASN A 207 0.01 -8.72 19.42
CA ASN A 207 -0.59 -8.12 20.60
C ASN A 207 -2.12 -8.15 20.51
N PRO A 208 -2.78 -9.24 20.95
CA PRO A 208 -4.24 -9.37 20.85
C PRO A 208 -4.99 -8.37 21.74
N GLU A 209 -4.41 -7.98 22.87
CA GLU A 209 -5.03 -6.98 23.76
C GLU A 209 -5.04 -5.61 23.09
N GLY A 210 -3.92 -5.18 22.50
CA GLY A 210 -3.85 -3.93 21.73
C GLY A 210 -4.77 -3.95 20.50
N TYR A 211 -4.89 -5.10 19.84
CA TYR A 211 -5.82 -5.28 18.71
C TYR A 211 -7.28 -5.10 19.16
N GLY A 212 -7.67 -5.72 20.29
CA GLY A 212 -9.01 -5.54 20.87
C GLY A 212 -9.30 -4.10 21.25
N GLN A 213 -8.34 -3.41 21.88
CA GLN A 213 -8.49 -1.99 22.23
C GLN A 213 -8.61 -1.10 20.97
N GLU A 214 -7.97 -1.47 19.88
CA GLU A 214 -8.10 -0.72 18.62
C GLU A 214 -9.48 -0.92 17.98
N ILE A 215 -10.07 -2.13 18.09
CA ILE A 215 -11.45 -2.39 17.69
C ILE A 215 -12.41 -1.50 18.48
N GLU A 216 -12.25 -1.38 19.82
CA GLU A 216 -13.09 -0.53 20.66
C GLU A 216 -13.00 0.95 20.28
N LYS A 217 -11.81 1.45 19.95
CA LYS A 217 -11.63 2.82 19.46
C LYS A 217 -12.29 3.03 18.09
N PHE A 218 -12.11 2.06 17.19
CA PHE A 218 -12.77 2.08 15.88
C PHE A 218 -14.27 2.10 16.02
N ASP A 219 -14.86 1.20 16.81
CA ASP A 219 -16.30 1.11 17.06
C ASP A 219 -16.88 2.43 17.58
N LYS A 220 -16.19 3.08 18.52
CA LYS A 220 -16.60 4.39 19.02
C LYS A 220 -16.62 5.46 17.93
N ASN A 221 -15.59 5.54 17.09
CA ASN A 221 -15.52 6.50 15.98
C ASN A 221 -16.52 6.14 14.87
N LEU A 222 -16.75 4.84 14.66
CA LEU A 222 -17.76 4.36 13.71
C LEU A 222 -19.17 4.85 14.09
N GLY A 223 -19.52 4.79 15.36
CA GLY A 223 -20.79 5.35 15.84
C GLY A 223 -20.93 6.84 15.49
N VAL A 224 -19.86 7.63 15.69
CA VAL A 224 -19.87 9.05 15.30
C VAL A 224 -20.02 9.24 13.79
N LEU A 225 -19.34 8.43 12.98
CA LEU A 225 -19.48 8.47 11.52
C LEU A 225 -20.90 8.14 11.08
N MET A 226 -21.50 7.09 11.65
CA MET A 226 -22.87 6.67 11.34
C MET A 226 -23.93 7.74 11.70
N ASP A 227 -23.70 8.51 12.76
CA ASP A 227 -24.57 9.63 13.16
C ASP A 227 -24.51 10.80 12.16
N GLU A 228 -23.40 10.99 11.45
CA GLU A 228 -23.23 12.03 10.42
C GLU A 228 -23.73 11.60 9.03
N MET A 229 -23.87 10.29 8.78
CA MET A 229 -24.30 9.75 7.48
C MET A 229 -25.77 10.02 7.19
N THR A 230 -26.05 10.21 5.91
CA THR A 230 -27.40 10.47 5.40
C THR A 230 -27.96 9.26 4.64
N SER A 231 -29.23 9.32 4.25
CA SER A 231 -29.86 8.29 3.44
C SER A 231 -29.20 8.10 2.06
N ASP A 232 -28.34 9.00 1.62
CA ASP A 232 -27.65 8.93 0.33
C ASP A 232 -26.25 8.31 0.44
N ASP A 233 -25.86 7.93 1.66
CA ASP A 233 -24.56 7.35 1.94
C ASP A 233 -24.63 5.82 2.09
N LEU A 234 -23.63 5.13 1.58
CA LEU A 234 -23.38 3.70 1.77
C LEU A 234 -22.01 3.49 2.42
N LEU A 235 -21.98 2.87 3.58
CA LEU A 235 -20.77 2.45 4.27
C LEU A 235 -20.45 1.01 3.93
N ILE A 236 -19.18 0.75 3.61
CA ILE A 236 -18.62 -0.61 3.48
C ILE A 236 -17.40 -0.70 4.39
N ILE A 237 -17.37 -1.70 5.25
CA ILE A 237 -16.24 -2.03 6.13
C ILE A 237 -15.71 -3.40 5.74
N THR A 238 -14.40 -3.47 5.49
CA THR A 238 -13.72 -4.70 5.14
C THR A 238 -12.28 -4.69 5.66
N ALA A 239 -11.51 -5.73 5.37
CA ALA A 239 -10.06 -5.77 5.53
C ALA A 239 -9.42 -6.22 4.23
N ASP A 240 -8.18 -5.80 3.98
CA ASP A 240 -7.40 -6.18 2.79
C ASP A 240 -6.72 -7.55 2.93
N HIS A 241 -6.50 -8.02 4.16
CA HIS A 241 -5.98 -9.35 4.51
C HIS A 241 -6.25 -9.68 5.98
N GLY A 242 -6.00 -10.94 6.35
CA GLY A 242 -5.95 -11.39 7.74
C GLY A 242 -4.61 -11.05 8.40
N ASN A 243 -4.62 -10.77 9.68
CA ASN A 243 -3.44 -10.72 10.52
C ASN A 243 -3.80 -11.06 11.97
N ASP A 244 -3.98 -12.36 12.25
CA ASP A 244 -4.35 -12.86 13.57
C ASP A 244 -3.24 -12.56 14.59
N PRO A 245 -3.49 -11.70 15.58
CA PRO A 245 -2.50 -11.34 16.59
C PRO A 245 -2.17 -12.49 17.57
N THR A 246 -2.87 -13.59 17.51
CA THR A 246 -2.63 -14.79 18.33
C THR A 246 -1.83 -15.87 17.62
N TYR A 247 -1.61 -15.72 16.28
CA TYR A 247 -0.89 -16.70 15.49
C TYR A 247 0.64 -16.61 15.71
N THR A 248 1.37 -17.64 15.29
CA THR A 248 2.84 -17.69 15.39
C THR A 248 3.50 -16.93 14.23
N GLY A 249 4.71 -16.43 14.45
CA GLY A 249 5.45 -15.66 13.43
C GLY A 249 4.99 -14.21 13.36
N THR A 250 5.43 -13.50 12.33
CA THR A 250 5.18 -12.06 12.13
C THR A 250 4.49 -11.74 10.82
N ASP A 251 4.20 -12.74 9.99
CA ASP A 251 3.58 -12.56 8.68
C ASP A 251 2.05 -12.46 8.79
N HIS A 252 1.41 -11.97 7.74
CA HIS A 252 -0.03 -11.98 7.61
C HIS A 252 -0.58 -13.40 7.66
N THR A 253 -1.81 -13.53 8.11
CA THR A 253 -2.53 -14.81 8.21
C THR A 253 -3.66 -14.87 7.18
N ARG A 254 -4.26 -16.05 6.98
CA ARG A 254 -5.21 -16.31 5.88
C ARG A 254 -6.61 -16.59 6.39
N GLU A 255 -7.19 -15.62 7.01
CA GLU A 255 -8.60 -15.64 7.39
C GLU A 255 -9.47 -15.06 6.26
N TYR A 256 -10.74 -15.47 6.24
CA TYR A 256 -11.76 -14.70 5.53
C TYR A 256 -11.86 -13.32 6.15
N VAL A 257 -11.88 -12.30 5.30
CA VAL A 257 -12.05 -10.92 5.75
C VAL A 257 -13.54 -10.59 5.90
N PRO A 258 -13.91 -9.70 6.83
CA PRO A 258 -15.29 -9.26 6.96
C PRO A 258 -15.72 -8.43 5.74
N PHE A 259 -16.99 -8.51 5.40
CA PHE A 259 -17.68 -7.53 4.57
C PHE A 259 -18.93 -7.10 5.33
N ILE A 260 -18.98 -5.85 5.73
CA ILE A 260 -20.11 -5.26 6.45
C ILE A 260 -20.55 -4.03 5.66
N SER A 261 -21.83 -3.95 5.35
CA SER A 261 -22.41 -2.77 4.72
C SER A 261 -23.52 -2.19 5.56
N TRP A 262 -23.64 -0.89 5.54
CA TRP A 262 -24.68 -0.17 6.23
C TRP A 262 -25.04 1.15 5.52
N SER A 263 -26.33 1.49 5.57
CA SER A 263 -26.85 2.79 5.16
C SER A 263 -28.05 3.14 6.04
N PRO A 264 -28.31 4.40 6.32
CA PRO A 264 -29.56 4.82 6.99
C PRO A 264 -30.83 4.37 6.28
N LYS A 265 -30.76 4.00 4.99
CA LYS A 265 -31.88 3.43 4.22
C LYS A 265 -32.20 1.97 4.52
N MET A 266 -31.25 1.23 5.11
CA MET A 266 -31.44 -0.19 5.38
C MET A 266 -32.41 -0.40 6.54
N GLU A 267 -33.61 -0.89 6.24
CA GLU A 267 -34.64 -1.14 7.25
C GLU A 267 -34.41 -2.44 8.03
N GLN A 268 -33.71 -3.40 7.42
CA GLN A 268 -33.46 -4.72 8.01
C GLN A 268 -32.01 -5.15 7.76
N GLY A 269 -31.40 -5.76 8.77
CA GLY A 269 -30.14 -6.45 8.60
C GLY A 269 -30.33 -7.83 7.99
N GLY A 270 -29.28 -8.35 7.38
CA GLY A 270 -29.24 -9.68 6.77
C GLY A 270 -27.85 -10.28 6.80
N GLN A 271 -27.73 -11.47 6.27
CA GLN A 271 -26.44 -12.14 6.08
C GLN A 271 -26.24 -12.38 4.58
N LEU A 272 -25.09 -11.97 4.09
CA LEU A 272 -24.65 -12.25 2.72
C LEU A 272 -23.97 -13.62 2.66
N GLU A 273 -24.02 -14.23 1.48
CA GLU A 273 -23.20 -15.40 1.20
C GLU A 273 -21.73 -15.00 1.04
N GLU A 274 -20.82 -15.96 1.26
CA GLU A 274 -19.40 -15.77 1.03
C GLU A 274 -19.13 -15.53 -0.46
N GLU A 275 -18.23 -14.61 -0.74
CA GLU A 275 -17.82 -14.25 -2.11
C GLU A 275 -16.35 -14.64 -2.34
N ASP A 276 -16.04 -15.04 -3.55
CA ASP A 276 -14.72 -15.59 -3.90
C ASP A 276 -13.65 -14.51 -4.18
N THR A 277 -14.03 -13.25 -4.23
CA THR A 277 -13.13 -12.17 -4.63
C THR A 277 -13.47 -10.84 -3.98
N PHE A 278 -12.44 -10.07 -3.62
CA PHE A 278 -12.56 -8.67 -3.19
C PHE A 278 -13.11 -7.75 -4.30
N ALA A 279 -13.03 -8.16 -5.54
CA ALA A 279 -13.43 -7.33 -6.68
C ALA A 279 -14.94 -7.00 -6.70
N ILE A 280 -15.75 -7.70 -5.89
CA ILE A 280 -17.15 -7.33 -5.67
C ILE A 280 -17.27 -5.92 -5.09
N ILE A 281 -16.32 -5.47 -4.28
CA ILE A 281 -16.35 -4.15 -3.64
C ILE A 281 -16.27 -3.07 -4.71
N GLY A 282 -15.25 -3.11 -5.56
CA GLY A 282 -15.10 -2.15 -6.66
C GLY A 282 -16.27 -2.18 -7.64
N ALA A 283 -16.76 -3.38 -7.98
CA ALA A 283 -17.89 -3.53 -8.87
C ALA A 283 -19.20 -2.96 -8.26
N THR A 284 -19.43 -3.18 -6.97
CA THR A 284 -20.58 -2.66 -6.23
C THR A 284 -20.52 -1.13 -6.11
N ILE A 285 -19.34 -0.58 -5.82
CA ILE A 285 -19.14 0.88 -5.78
C ILE A 285 -19.41 1.49 -7.15
N ALA A 286 -18.85 0.93 -8.22
CA ALA A 286 -19.08 1.43 -9.57
C ALA A 286 -20.57 1.38 -9.97
N ASP A 287 -21.27 0.30 -9.63
CA ASP A 287 -22.71 0.15 -9.89
C ASP A 287 -23.53 1.18 -9.09
N ASN A 288 -23.21 1.43 -7.82
CA ASN A 288 -23.86 2.46 -7.00
C ASN A 288 -23.79 3.86 -7.63
N PHE A 289 -22.68 4.17 -8.29
CA PHE A 289 -22.49 5.42 -9.03
C PHE A 289 -22.91 5.34 -10.51
N GLN A 290 -23.46 4.23 -10.95
CA GLN A 290 -23.83 3.96 -12.36
C GLN A 290 -22.66 4.16 -13.33
N VAL A 291 -21.46 3.83 -12.89
CA VAL A 291 -20.22 3.92 -13.67
C VAL A 291 -19.81 2.53 -14.12
N LYS A 292 -19.46 2.43 -15.40
CA LYS A 292 -18.98 1.16 -15.96
C LYS A 292 -17.57 0.85 -15.48
N MET A 293 -17.36 -0.37 -14.96
CA MET A 293 -16.02 -0.86 -14.62
C MET A 293 -15.11 -0.87 -15.85
N PRO A 294 -13.81 -0.56 -15.69
CA PRO A 294 -12.84 -0.63 -16.77
C PRO A 294 -12.78 -2.04 -17.41
N GLU A 295 -12.40 -2.08 -18.70
CA GLU A 295 -12.22 -3.34 -19.39
C GLU A 295 -11.10 -4.18 -18.76
N GLY A 296 -11.33 -5.48 -18.62
CA GLY A 296 -10.37 -6.42 -18.00
C GLY A 296 -10.47 -6.52 -16.48
N THR A 297 -11.35 -5.75 -15.83
CA THR A 297 -11.64 -5.92 -14.40
C THR A 297 -12.49 -7.17 -14.17
N ILE A 298 -12.35 -7.74 -12.96
CA ILE A 298 -13.14 -8.88 -12.49
C ILE A 298 -14.11 -8.42 -11.40
N GLY A 299 -14.98 -9.33 -10.96
CA GLY A 299 -15.98 -9.07 -9.93
C GLY A 299 -17.35 -8.76 -10.53
N HIS A 300 -18.36 -8.80 -9.68
CA HIS A 300 -19.73 -8.46 -9.98
C HIS A 300 -20.31 -7.60 -8.85
N SER A 301 -21.29 -6.81 -9.16
CA SER A 301 -21.99 -5.99 -8.16
C SER A 301 -22.91 -6.88 -7.31
N ILE A 302 -22.96 -6.56 -6.03
CA ILE A 302 -23.94 -7.09 -5.07
C ILE A 302 -24.85 -5.99 -4.51
N LEU A 303 -24.91 -4.85 -5.20
CA LEU A 303 -25.68 -3.69 -4.75
C LEU A 303 -27.15 -4.02 -4.50
N ASP A 304 -27.76 -4.84 -5.35
CA ASP A 304 -29.13 -5.33 -5.23
C ASP A 304 -29.41 -6.17 -3.97
N LYS A 305 -28.36 -6.67 -3.32
CA LYS A 305 -28.42 -7.39 -2.03
C LYS A 305 -28.25 -6.45 -0.84
N LEU A 306 -27.82 -5.21 -1.04
CA LEU A 306 -27.47 -4.24 0.00
C LEU A 306 -28.56 -3.18 0.21
N VAL A 307 -29.38 -2.90 -0.78
CA VAL A 307 -30.38 -1.80 -0.79
C VAL A 307 -31.73 -2.29 -1.27
#